data_c90e1fb9fdc49c0b78c3d02486cd39d6
#
_entry.id   c90e1fb9fdc49c0b78c3d02486cd39d6
#
_cell.length_a   1.000
_cell.length_b   1.000
_cell.length_c   1.000
_cell.angle_alpha   90.00
_cell.angle_beta   90.00
_cell.angle_gamma   90.00
#
_symmetry.space_group_name_H-M   'P 1'
#
loop_
_entity.id
_entity.type
_entity.pdbx_description
1 polymer ?
#
loop_
_entity_poly.entity_id
_entity_poly.type
_entity_poly.pdbx_seq_one_letter_code
_entity_poly.pdbx_strand_id
1 'polypeptide(L)'
;MRSIRPLTATPLVALAALALAGCAGPAPDAESVAETETETVAVEDNHGEQTVTTPPQRVVATDNRTIAMLDAWGIDIVGAPLDIFPDGLSFKDDPAVANLGNHNEPDLEAVVAADPDLIVNGQRFSSYYADFRTLVPDAAIVEFDPREGEPLDEELRRQVTSLGEIFGKQDEAAALVADFDAAIERVRAAYDDTETVMGVITSGGEINYAAPTTGRTLGPVYDILGLTPSLKSDGSTDHQGDDISVEALAAADPDWFLVMDRDAAVSVNTDEAYTPANDVIAGSEALQNVTAVREGNIVYMPQGTYLNEGIETYTTFFEDLADALESR
;
A
#
# COMPACT_ATOMS: atom_id res chain seq x y z
N MET A 1 74.59 -20.27 13.37
CA MET A 1 75.01 -20.58 14.75
C MET A 1 73.74 -20.91 15.47
N ARG A 2 73.43 -22.20 15.62
CA ARG A 2 73.55 -23.03 16.85
C ARG A 2 72.76 -22.40 17.98
N SER A 3 71.62 -22.97 18.33
CA SER A 3 71.43 -24.14 19.19
C SER A 3 70.79 -23.64 20.49
N ILE A 4 69.78 -24.14 21.17
CA ILE A 4 69.50 -25.50 21.69
C ILE A 4 68.13 -25.41 22.37
N ARG A 5 67.30 -26.47 22.25
CA ARG A 5 66.19 -26.83 23.18
C ARG A 5 66.74 -27.35 24.52
N PRO A 6 65.97 -27.37 25.59
CA PRO A 6 65.51 -28.69 26.01
C PRO A 6 64.07 -28.78 26.53
N LEU A 7 63.58 -30.02 26.47
CA LEU A 7 62.45 -30.66 27.11
C LEU A 7 62.61 -30.77 28.63
N THR A 8 61.49 -30.73 29.38
CA THR A 8 61.23 -31.59 30.57
C THR A 8 59.72 -31.47 30.89
N ALA A 9 58.90 -32.46 30.78
CA ALA A 9 58.67 -33.62 31.66
C ALA A 9 57.52 -33.33 32.65
N THR A 10 56.42 -34.13 32.46
CA THR A 10 55.25 -34.32 33.31
C THR A 10 55.56 -34.85 34.68
N PRO A 11 54.67 -34.70 35.68
CA PRO A 11 54.12 -35.93 36.24
C PRO A 11 52.58 -35.94 36.40
N LEU A 12 52.09 -37.12 36.22
CA LEU A 12 50.82 -37.73 36.54
C LEU A 12 50.65 -37.80 38.07
N VAL A 13 49.49 -37.32 38.60
CA VAL A 13 49.05 -37.74 39.94
C VAL A 13 47.60 -38.19 39.81
N ALA A 14 47.43 -39.49 40.01
CA ALA A 14 46.17 -40.14 40.25
C ALA A 14 45.80 -40.10 41.73
N LEU A 15 44.55 -39.76 42.08
CA LEU A 15 43.99 -40.12 43.39
C LEU A 15 42.48 -40.30 43.31
N ALA A 16 42.10 -41.51 43.40
CA ALA A 16 41.07 -42.21 44.19
C ALA A 16 39.70 -41.58 44.41
N ALA A 17 38.73 -42.38 44.01
CA ALA A 17 37.30 -42.32 44.28
C ALA A 17 36.94 -42.39 45.77
N LEU A 18 35.94 -41.61 46.19
CA LEU A 18 35.06 -41.99 47.31
C LEU A 18 33.61 -41.80 46.87
N ALA A 19 32.89 -42.90 46.78
CA ALA A 19 31.46 -42.96 46.56
C ALA A 19 30.76 -42.59 47.89
N LEU A 20 29.90 -41.57 47.88
CA LEU A 20 28.82 -41.39 48.83
C LEU A 20 27.50 -41.50 48.11
N ALA A 21 26.80 -42.61 48.35
CA ALA A 21 25.42 -42.78 48.00
C ALA A 21 24.54 -41.89 48.90
N GLY A 22 23.96 -40.83 48.33
CA GLY A 22 22.91 -40.02 48.95
C GLY A 22 21.64 -40.14 48.07
N CYS A 23 20.59 -40.73 48.66
CA CYS A 23 19.25 -40.70 48.06
C CYS A 23 18.75 -39.27 48.02
N ALA A 24 18.62 -38.69 46.81
CA ALA A 24 17.83 -37.52 46.61
C ALA A 24 16.73 -37.90 45.58
N GLY A 25 15.47 -37.66 45.98
CA GLY A 25 14.29 -37.88 45.16
C GLY A 25 14.30 -37.01 43.89
N PRO A 26 13.41 -37.31 42.90
CA PRO A 26 13.37 -36.56 41.66
C PRO A 26 13.04 -35.11 41.94
N ALA A 27 13.96 -34.23 41.57
CA ALA A 27 13.68 -32.81 41.43
C ALA A 27 12.64 -32.64 40.29
N PRO A 28 11.66 -31.73 40.43
CA PRO A 28 10.79 -31.43 39.33
C PRO A 28 11.65 -30.89 38.17
N ASP A 29 11.44 -31.46 37.01
CA ASP A 29 12.00 -30.94 35.77
C ASP A 29 11.65 -29.45 35.70
N ALA A 30 12.66 -28.60 35.79
CA ALA A 30 12.51 -27.21 35.33
C ALA A 30 12.26 -27.30 33.81
N GLU A 31 11.02 -27.17 33.43
CA GLU A 31 10.69 -26.85 32.03
C GLU A 31 11.55 -25.65 31.65
N SER A 32 12.53 -25.88 30.83
CA SER A 32 13.23 -24.86 30.08
C SER A 32 12.13 -24.15 29.27
N VAL A 33 11.66 -23.03 29.78
CA VAL A 33 10.93 -22.08 28.95
C VAL A 33 11.93 -21.71 27.85
N ALA A 34 11.75 -22.27 26.68
CA ALA A 34 12.47 -21.80 25.52
C ALA A 34 12.10 -20.33 25.40
N GLU A 35 13.04 -19.43 25.69
CA GLU A 35 12.94 -18.05 25.27
C GLU A 35 12.75 -18.11 23.77
N THR A 36 11.54 -17.80 23.30
CA THR A 36 11.28 -17.60 21.89
C THR A 36 12.14 -16.39 21.52
N GLU A 37 13.25 -16.63 20.81
CA GLU A 37 14.04 -15.52 20.27
C GLU A 37 13.09 -14.70 19.41
N THR A 38 12.82 -13.48 19.83
CA THR A 38 12.00 -12.53 19.08
C THR A 38 12.79 -12.18 17.82
N GLU A 39 12.32 -12.64 16.70
CA GLU A 39 12.93 -12.34 15.40
C GLU A 39 12.62 -10.90 15.03
N THR A 40 13.57 -10.18 14.45
CA THR A 40 13.37 -8.80 13.99
C THR A 40 13.82 -8.66 12.55
N VAL A 41 13.14 -7.80 11.81
CA VAL A 41 13.53 -7.38 10.47
C VAL A 41 13.88 -5.89 10.47
N ALA A 42 14.92 -5.51 9.72
CA ALA A 42 15.25 -4.12 9.48
C ALA A 42 14.75 -3.73 8.09
N VAL A 43 13.93 -2.68 8.00
CA VAL A 43 13.40 -2.14 6.75
C VAL A 43 13.69 -0.65 6.66
N GLU A 44 13.92 -0.14 5.45
CA GLU A 44 14.08 1.29 5.20
C GLU A 44 12.74 1.89 4.74
N ASP A 45 12.17 2.76 5.58
CA ASP A 45 10.94 3.47 5.30
C ASP A 45 11.19 4.95 4.94
N ASN A 46 10.13 5.78 4.94
CA ASN A 46 10.26 7.22 4.64
C ASN A 46 10.99 8.01 5.72
N HIS A 47 11.21 7.44 6.90
CA HIS A 47 11.89 8.04 8.05
C HIS A 47 13.26 7.41 8.33
N GLY A 48 13.73 6.50 7.49
CA GLY A 48 15.01 5.79 7.60
C GLY A 48 14.85 4.33 8.03
N GLU A 49 15.90 3.76 8.62
CA GLU A 49 15.88 2.36 9.05
C GLU A 49 14.98 2.17 10.27
N GLN A 50 14.01 1.26 10.15
CA GLN A 50 13.13 0.81 11.22
C GLN A 50 13.42 -0.65 11.55
N THR A 51 13.44 -0.99 12.85
CA THR A 51 13.55 -2.37 13.31
C THR A 51 12.18 -2.82 13.78
N VAL A 52 11.63 -3.85 13.17
CA VAL A 52 10.29 -4.38 13.45
C VAL A 52 10.39 -5.80 13.97
N THR A 53 9.66 -6.10 15.04
CA THR A 53 9.47 -7.47 15.53
C THR A 53 8.64 -8.26 14.51
N THR A 54 9.09 -9.47 14.14
CA THR A 54 8.41 -10.28 13.14
C THR A 54 8.08 -11.68 13.68
N PRO A 55 6.88 -12.21 13.42
CA PRO A 55 5.71 -11.47 12.91
C PRO A 55 5.13 -10.54 13.98
N PRO A 56 4.68 -9.32 13.61
CA PRO A 56 3.98 -8.44 14.53
C PRO A 56 2.70 -9.09 15.04
N GLN A 57 2.32 -8.80 16.29
CA GLN A 57 1.18 -9.44 16.94
C GLN A 57 -0.02 -8.51 17.13
N ARG A 58 0.22 -7.20 17.15
CA ARG A 58 -0.78 -6.18 17.41
C ARG A 58 -0.63 -5.03 16.44
N VAL A 59 -1.22 -5.22 15.27
CA VAL A 59 -1.06 -4.31 14.13
C VAL A 59 -2.16 -3.25 14.13
N VAL A 60 -1.78 -1.99 14.15
CA VAL A 60 -2.63 -0.87 13.79
C VAL A 60 -2.33 -0.50 12.33
N ALA A 61 -3.37 -0.39 11.50
CA ALA A 61 -3.23 -0.03 10.10
C ALA A 61 -4.00 1.26 9.80
N THR A 62 -3.28 2.32 9.41
CA THR A 62 -3.86 3.61 9.07
C THR A 62 -3.64 4.01 7.61
N ASP A 63 -2.77 3.30 6.90
CA ASP A 63 -2.52 3.51 5.48
C ASP A 63 -3.56 2.79 4.61
N ASN A 64 -4.41 3.56 3.96
CA ASN A 64 -5.46 2.99 3.12
C ASN A 64 -4.94 2.32 1.82
N ARG A 65 -3.70 2.58 1.38
CA ARG A 65 -3.12 1.87 0.22
C ARG A 65 -2.80 0.41 0.51
N THR A 66 -2.59 0.09 1.78
CA THR A 66 -2.11 -1.23 2.19
C THR A 66 -3.19 -2.10 2.81
N ILE A 67 -4.32 -1.50 3.20
CA ILE A 67 -5.30 -2.18 4.05
C ILE A 67 -5.96 -3.39 3.38
N ALA A 68 -6.27 -3.30 2.10
CA ALA A 68 -6.87 -4.41 1.36
C ALA A 68 -5.88 -5.58 1.21
N MET A 69 -4.61 -5.27 0.98
CA MET A 69 -3.52 -6.25 0.91
C MET A 69 -3.30 -6.93 2.26
N LEU A 70 -3.24 -6.16 3.36
CA LEU A 70 -3.09 -6.73 4.70
C LEU A 70 -4.26 -7.65 5.06
N ASP A 71 -5.48 -7.27 4.71
CA ASP A 71 -6.67 -8.10 4.88
C ASP A 71 -6.58 -9.40 4.05
N ALA A 72 -6.21 -9.29 2.78
CA ALA A 72 -6.03 -10.45 1.90
C ALA A 72 -4.92 -11.40 2.38
N TRP A 73 -3.88 -10.87 3.01
CA TRP A 73 -2.81 -11.66 3.63
C TRP A 73 -3.21 -12.28 4.96
N GLY A 74 -4.40 -11.97 5.48
CA GLY A 74 -4.91 -12.46 6.75
C GLY A 74 -4.16 -11.91 7.95
N ILE A 75 -3.74 -10.66 7.89
CA ILE A 75 -3.07 -9.98 9.01
C ILE A 75 -4.13 -9.55 10.04
N ASP A 76 -3.94 -9.95 11.28
CA ASP A 76 -4.81 -9.57 12.39
C ASP A 76 -4.62 -8.09 12.73
N ILE A 77 -5.62 -7.26 12.42
CA ILE A 77 -5.65 -5.83 12.71
C ILE A 77 -6.33 -5.60 14.06
N VAL A 78 -5.70 -4.88 14.97
CA VAL A 78 -6.27 -4.53 16.29
C VAL A 78 -6.85 -3.11 16.34
N GLY A 79 -6.56 -2.27 15.34
CA GLY A 79 -7.10 -0.92 15.24
C GLY A 79 -6.94 -0.35 13.83
N ALA A 80 -7.97 0.34 13.35
CA ALA A 80 -7.99 0.96 12.04
C ALA A 80 -9.01 2.11 11.99
N PRO A 81 -8.87 3.10 11.10
CA PRO A 81 -9.84 4.17 10.92
C PRO A 81 -11.08 3.65 10.15
N LEU A 82 -11.95 2.91 10.84
CA LEU A 82 -13.07 2.19 10.24
C LEU A 82 -14.07 3.10 9.52
N ASP A 83 -14.12 4.40 9.89
CA ASP A 83 -15.06 5.36 9.30
C ASP A 83 -14.72 5.71 7.84
N ILE A 84 -13.48 5.47 7.40
CA ILE A 84 -13.04 5.81 6.04
C ILE A 84 -12.78 4.59 5.17
N PHE A 85 -12.73 3.40 5.74
CA PHE A 85 -12.48 2.18 4.96
C PHE A 85 -13.77 1.65 4.34
N PRO A 86 -13.68 1.05 3.13
CA PRO A 86 -14.84 0.46 2.46
C PRO A 86 -15.37 -0.74 3.22
N ASP A 87 -16.63 -1.10 2.96
CA ASP A 87 -17.21 -2.35 3.43
C ASP A 87 -16.53 -3.56 2.76
N GLY A 88 -16.63 -4.72 3.42
CA GLY A 88 -16.11 -5.98 2.89
C GLY A 88 -14.71 -6.37 3.39
N LEU A 89 -14.02 -5.51 4.14
CA LEU A 89 -12.82 -5.90 4.87
C LEU A 89 -13.19 -6.81 6.05
N SER A 90 -12.44 -7.89 6.25
CA SER A 90 -12.78 -8.94 7.21
C SER A 90 -12.88 -8.46 8.66
N PHE A 91 -12.12 -7.41 8.99
CA PHE A 91 -12.02 -6.83 10.33
C PHE A 91 -12.99 -5.65 10.57
N LYS A 92 -13.65 -5.13 9.52
CA LYS A 92 -14.45 -3.88 9.63
C LYS A 92 -15.60 -4.00 10.64
N ASP A 93 -16.23 -5.16 10.69
CA ASP A 93 -17.35 -5.44 11.59
C ASP A 93 -16.94 -6.21 12.86
N ASP A 94 -15.64 -6.42 13.08
CA ASP A 94 -15.12 -7.09 14.27
C ASP A 94 -15.12 -6.13 15.46
N PRO A 95 -15.92 -6.36 16.51
CA PRO A 95 -15.96 -5.51 17.69
C PRO A 95 -14.66 -5.52 18.52
N ALA A 96 -13.71 -6.41 18.22
CA ALA A 96 -12.38 -6.44 18.84
C ALA A 96 -11.42 -5.43 18.21
N VAL A 97 -11.73 -4.94 17.02
CA VAL A 97 -10.91 -3.94 16.33
C VAL A 97 -11.29 -2.53 16.79
N ALA A 98 -10.32 -1.79 17.31
CA ALA A 98 -10.53 -0.42 17.73
C ALA A 98 -10.79 0.49 16.53
N ASN A 99 -11.93 1.22 16.55
CA ASN A 99 -12.17 2.26 15.56
C ASN A 99 -11.35 3.50 15.91
N LEU A 100 -10.44 3.87 15.03
CA LEU A 100 -9.60 5.07 15.17
C LEU A 100 -10.25 6.33 14.57
N GLY A 101 -11.53 6.26 14.19
CA GLY A 101 -12.28 7.36 13.59
C GLY A 101 -11.88 7.64 12.15
N ASN A 102 -11.63 8.90 11.85
CA ASN A 102 -11.22 9.36 10.52
C ASN A 102 -9.97 10.26 10.60
N HIS A 103 -9.42 10.62 9.45
CA HIS A 103 -8.18 11.40 9.38
C HIS A 103 -8.29 12.88 9.85
N ASN A 104 -9.51 13.40 9.98
CA ASN A 104 -9.71 14.79 10.47
C ASN A 104 -9.75 14.84 12.01
N GLU A 105 -10.30 13.80 12.61
CA GLU A 105 -10.47 13.68 14.06
C GLU A 105 -10.11 12.23 14.47
N PRO A 106 -8.82 11.84 14.39
CA PRO A 106 -8.41 10.50 14.80
C PRO A 106 -8.55 10.32 16.32
N ASP A 107 -9.04 9.16 16.73
CA ASP A 107 -9.07 8.77 18.14
C ASP A 107 -7.70 8.27 18.59
N LEU A 108 -6.84 9.18 19.04
CA LEU A 108 -5.49 8.86 19.53
C LEU A 108 -5.53 8.07 20.85
N GLU A 109 -6.59 8.20 21.67
CA GLU A 109 -6.77 7.41 22.88
C GLU A 109 -7.05 5.93 22.50
N ALA A 110 -7.80 5.69 21.44
CA ALA A 110 -8.04 4.35 20.91
C ALA A 110 -6.75 3.72 20.37
N VAL A 111 -5.83 4.48 19.77
CA VAL A 111 -4.50 3.97 19.37
C VAL A 111 -3.72 3.49 20.58
N VAL A 112 -3.68 4.28 21.67
CA VAL A 112 -3.00 3.88 22.92
C VAL A 112 -3.67 2.66 23.54
N ALA A 113 -5.00 2.59 23.54
CA ALA A 113 -5.74 1.47 24.09
C ALA A 113 -5.58 0.18 23.29
N ALA A 114 -5.34 0.29 21.97
CA ALA A 114 -5.02 -0.83 21.10
C ALA A 114 -3.66 -1.45 21.44
N ASP A 115 -2.76 -0.74 22.13
CA ASP A 115 -1.44 -1.21 22.58
C ASP A 115 -0.68 -1.93 21.44
N PRO A 116 -0.43 -1.25 20.30
CA PRO A 116 0.20 -1.87 19.15
C PRO A 116 1.67 -2.17 19.36
N ASP A 117 2.18 -3.21 18.69
CA ASP A 117 3.61 -3.44 18.50
C ASP A 117 4.10 -2.95 17.12
N LEU A 118 3.16 -2.77 16.18
CA LEU A 118 3.40 -2.17 14.86
C LEU A 118 2.26 -1.23 14.45
N ILE A 119 2.62 -0.07 13.91
CA ILE A 119 1.71 0.80 13.18
C ILE A 119 2.18 0.86 11.72
N VAL A 120 1.35 0.39 10.79
CA VAL A 120 1.51 0.64 9.36
C VAL A 120 0.81 1.97 9.06
N ASN A 121 1.60 3.05 9.07
CA ASN A 121 1.12 4.41 8.90
C ASN A 121 1.27 4.87 7.45
N GLY A 122 0.45 5.85 7.05
CA GLY A 122 0.59 6.45 5.74
C GLY A 122 -0.61 7.29 5.32
N GLN A 123 -0.54 7.81 4.08
CA GLN A 123 -1.62 8.55 3.47
C GLN A 123 -2.07 9.73 4.36
N ARG A 124 -3.33 9.74 4.71
CA ARG A 124 -3.98 10.81 5.46
C ARG A 124 -3.50 10.89 6.91
N PHE A 125 -2.95 9.79 7.44
CA PHE A 125 -2.44 9.69 8.80
C PHE A 125 -0.94 10.00 8.93
N SER A 126 -0.22 10.23 7.82
CA SER A 126 1.20 10.63 7.85
C SER A 126 1.44 11.88 8.72
N SER A 127 0.48 12.79 8.77
CA SER A 127 0.55 13.98 9.64
C SER A 127 0.58 13.68 11.14
N TYR A 128 0.17 12.48 11.56
CA TYR A 128 0.13 12.02 12.97
C TYR A 128 1.34 11.17 13.35
N TYR A 129 2.32 10.98 12.49
CA TYR A 129 3.51 10.17 12.77
C TYR A 129 4.22 10.55 14.08
N ALA A 130 4.39 11.86 14.33
CA ALA A 130 5.04 12.35 15.55
C ALA A 130 4.21 12.11 16.81
N ASP A 131 2.88 12.16 16.70
CA ASP A 131 1.96 11.88 17.79
C ASP A 131 2.00 10.40 18.15
N PHE A 132 1.95 9.50 17.16
CA PHE A 132 2.08 8.06 17.37
C PHE A 132 3.41 7.70 18.06
N ARG A 133 4.52 8.25 17.60
CA ARG A 133 5.82 8.05 18.25
C ARG A 133 5.86 8.49 19.70
N THR A 134 5.08 9.47 20.07
CA THR A 134 5.01 10.00 21.44
C THR A 134 4.09 9.15 22.31
N LEU A 135 2.97 8.71 21.75
CA LEU A 135 1.90 8.04 22.49
C LEU A 135 2.16 6.54 22.68
N VAL A 136 2.78 5.89 21.71
CA VAL A 136 3.11 4.46 21.73
C VAL A 136 4.60 4.23 21.43
N PRO A 137 5.49 4.66 22.30
CA PRO A 137 6.94 4.70 22.05
C PRO A 137 7.58 3.30 21.88
N ASP A 138 6.88 2.25 22.32
CA ASP A 138 7.36 0.87 22.23
C ASP A 138 6.92 0.18 20.92
N ALA A 139 5.99 0.79 20.16
CA ALA A 139 5.58 0.30 18.87
C ALA A 139 6.58 0.72 17.76
N ALA A 140 6.88 -0.18 16.85
CA ALA A 140 7.48 0.20 15.58
C ALA A 140 6.43 0.96 14.73
N ILE A 141 6.86 2.00 14.02
CA ILE A 141 6.00 2.72 13.08
C ILE A 141 6.71 2.70 11.74
N VAL A 142 6.03 2.19 10.72
CA VAL A 142 6.55 2.14 9.36
C VAL A 142 5.66 2.97 8.43
N GLU A 143 6.29 3.69 7.50
CA GLU A 143 5.60 4.57 6.56
C GLU A 143 6.23 4.42 5.18
N PHE A 144 5.44 3.89 4.23
CA PHE A 144 5.88 3.58 2.87
C PHE A 144 5.08 4.37 1.82
N ASP A 145 4.55 5.53 2.17
CA ASP A 145 3.92 6.40 1.19
C ASP A 145 4.86 6.66 0.01
N PRO A 146 4.35 6.72 -1.23
CA PRO A 146 5.14 7.11 -2.38
C PRO A 146 5.84 8.45 -2.13
N ARG A 147 7.17 8.45 -2.27
CA ARG A 147 8.00 9.63 -2.04
C ARG A 147 7.89 10.60 -3.21
N GLU A 148 7.91 11.89 -2.90
CA GLU A 148 7.85 12.93 -3.92
C GLU A 148 9.07 12.86 -4.85
N GLY A 149 8.79 12.82 -6.16
CA GLY A 149 9.82 12.77 -7.20
C GLY A 149 10.32 11.38 -7.55
N GLU A 150 9.90 10.35 -6.83
CA GLU A 150 10.21 8.96 -7.17
C GLU A 150 9.11 8.36 -8.07
N PRO A 151 9.43 7.42 -8.98
CA PRO A 151 8.44 6.76 -9.83
C PRO A 151 7.42 5.97 -8.98
N LEU A 152 6.13 6.21 -9.23
CA LEU A 152 5.06 5.58 -8.44
C LEU A 152 5.12 4.05 -8.48
N ASP A 153 5.42 3.47 -9.63
CA ASP A 153 5.52 2.01 -9.78
C ASP A 153 6.66 1.41 -8.96
N GLU A 154 7.79 2.10 -8.83
CA GLU A 154 8.90 1.69 -7.96
C GLU A 154 8.50 1.80 -6.48
N GLU A 155 7.79 2.85 -6.11
CA GLU A 155 7.33 3.06 -4.75
C GLU A 155 6.25 2.04 -4.31
N LEU A 156 5.34 1.67 -5.21
CA LEU A 156 4.37 0.60 -4.94
C LEU A 156 5.05 -0.76 -4.74
N ARG A 157 6.06 -1.09 -5.57
CA ARG A 157 6.84 -2.32 -5.37
C ARG A 157 7.61 -2.29 -4.06
N ARG A 158 8.22 -1.16 -3.70
CA ARG A 158 8.93 -0.96 -2.43
C ARG A 158 8.00 -1.21 -1.25
N GLN A 159 6.82 -0.58 -1.24
CA GLN A 159 5.82 -0.72 -0.18
C GLN A 159 5.44 -2.19 0.03
N VAL A 160 5.03 -2.87 -1.04
CA VAL A 160 4.57 -4.27 -0.98
C VAL A 160 5.70 -5.21 -0.55
N THR A 161 6.90 -5.04 -1.09
CA THR A 161 8.06 -5.88 -0.74
C THR A 161 8.44 -5.71 0.73
N SER A 162 8.53 -4.47 1.22
CA SER A 162 8.88 -4.19 2.62
C SER A 162 7.83 -4.73 3.59
N LEU A 163 6.55 -4.60 3.29
CA LEU A 163 5.48 -5.19 4.09
C LEU A 163 5.51 -6.72 4.04
N GLY A 164 5.84 -7.30 2.88
CA GLY A 164 6.07 -8.75 2.76
C GLY A 164 7.17 -9.25 3.69
N GLU A 165 8.27 -8.52 3.83
CA GLU A 165 9.36 -8.84 4.77
C GLU A 165 8.91 -8.75 6.23
N ILE A 166 8.17 -7.70 6.59
CA ILE A 166 7.67 -7.47 7.95
C ILE A 166 6.70 -8.58 8.39
N PHE A 167 5.80 -8.99 7.51
CA PHE A 167 4.73 -9.94 7.83
C PHE A 167 5.06 -11.39 7.48
N GLY A 168 6.26 -11.69 6.95
CA GLY A 168 6.61 -13.03 6.50
C GLY A 168 5.80 -13.48 5.28
N LYS A 169 5.42 -12.54 4.41
CA LYS A 169 4.57 -12.69 3.22
C LYS A 169 5.34 -12.41 1.92
N GLN A 170 6.62 -12.78 1.88
CA GLN A 170 7.50 -12.49 0.75
C GLN A 170 7.00 -13.11 -0.56
N ASP A 171 6.44 -14.33 -0.50
CA ASP A 171 5.94 -15.02 -1.68
C ASP A 171 4.67 -14.33 -2.22
N GLU A 172 3.74 -13.93 -1.34
CA GLU A 172 2.54 -13.17 -1.69
C GLU A 172 2.89 -11.78 -2.24
N ALA A 173 3.86 -11.10 -1.61
CA ALA A 173 4.35 -9.81 -2.10
C ALA A 173 4.99 -9.93 -3.49
N ALA A 174 5.82 -10.95 -3.70
CA ALA A 174 6.44 -11.20 -5.01
C ALA A 174 5.40 -11.52 -6.10
N ALA A 175 4.31 -12.20 -5.75
CA ALA A 175 3.21 -12.46 -6.68
C ALA A 175 2.50 -11.15 -7.08
N LEU A 176 2.16 -10.29 -6.13
CA LEU A 176 1.54 -8.98 -6.42
C LEU A 176 2.43 -8.12 -7.34
N VAL A 177 3.74 -8.07 -7.06
CA VAL A 177 4.69 -7.33 -7.90
C VAL A 177 4.76 -7.93 -9.31
N ALA A 178 4.77 -9.27 -9.44
CA ALA A 178 4.83 -9.94 -10.73
C ALA A 178 3.56 -9.69 -11.57
N ASP A 179 2.39 -9.72 -10.94
CA ASP A 179 1.11 -9.44 -11.61
C ASP A 179 1.05 -7.97 -12.07
N PHE A 180 1.50 -7.04 -11.24
CA PHE A 180 1.60 -5.62 -11.58
C PHE A 180 2.54 -5.38 -12.78
N ASP A 181 3.73 -5.98 -12.76
CA ASP A 181 4.69 -5.88 -13.86
C ASP A 181 4.13 -6.47 -15.16
N ALA A 182 3.45 -7.62 -15.06
CA ALA A 182 2.83 -8.24 -16.22
C ALA A 182 1.72 -7.36 -16.82
N ALA A 183 0.90 -6.71 -15.99
CA ALA A 183 -0.14 -5.80 -16.44
C ALA A 183 0.46 -4.57 -17.17
N ILE A 184 1.53 -3.97 -16.61
CA ILE A 184 2.28 -2.88 -17.27
C ILE A 184 2.78 -3.30 -18.64
N GLU A 185 3.44 -4.44 -18.74
CA GLU A 185 4.01 -4.94 -20.00
C GLU A 185 2.92 -5.25 -21.04
N ARG A 186 1.75 -5.78 -20.62
CA ARG A 186 0.60 -5.98 -21.54
C ARG A 186 0.12 -4.67 -22.15
N VAL A 187 -0.07 -3.63 -21.30
CA VAL A 187 -0.50 -2.30 -21.81
C VAL A 187 0.54 -1.75 -22.78
N ARG A 188 1.83 -1.74 -22.39
CA ARG A 188 2.91 -1.21 -23.23
C ARG A 188 3.03 -1.94 -24.58
N ALA A 189 2.73 -3.25 -24.60
CA ALA A 189 2.77 -4.06 -25.82
C ALA A 189 1.56 -3.83 -26.75
N ALA A 190 0.38 -3.52 -26.18
CA ALA A 190 -0.86 -3.33 -26.94
C ALA A 190 -1.12 -1.87 -27.34
N TYR A 191 -0.53 -0.91 -26.62
CA TYR A 191 -0.76 0.52 -26.86
C TYR A 191 -0.04 1.02 -28.12
N ASP A 192 -0.77 1.76 -28.96
CA ASP A 192 -0.23 2.49 -30.13
C ASP A 192 0.11 3.93 -29.70
N ASP A 193 1.39 4.30 -29.71
CA ASP A 193 1.88 5.60 -29.27
C ASP A 193 1.43 6.79 -30.14
N THR A 194 0.79 6.51 -31.30
CA THR A 194 0.13 7.52 -32.13
C THR A 194 -1.26 7.90 -31.63
N GLU A 195 -1.87 7.10 -30.76
CA GLU A 195 -3.13 7.41 -30.09
C GLU A 195 -2.90 8.28 -28.85
N THR A 196 -3.87 9.14 -28.58
CA THR A 196 -3.78 10.08 -27.47
C THR A 196 -4.71 9.73 -26.31
N VAL A 197 -4.26 10.00 -25.10
CA VAL A 197 -4.97 9.65 -23.86
C VAL A 197 -5.28 10.89 -23.04
N MET A 198 -6.42 10.91 -22.36
CA MET A 198 -6.78 11.92 -21.38
C MET A 198 -7.23 11.27 -20.08
N GLY A 199 -6.57 11.64 -18.96
CA GLY A 199 -7.02 11.32 -17.61
C GLY A 199 -8.05 12.31 -17.12
N VAL A 200 -9.14 11.83 -16.54
CA VAL A 200 -10.18 12.67 -15.92
C VAL A 200 -10.66 12.08 -14.59
N ILE A 201 -11.07 12.97 -13.69
CA ILE A 201 -11.67 12.63 -12.40
C ILE A 201 -13.10 13.17 -12.40
N THR A 202 -14.07 12.31 -12.10
CA THR A 202 -15.43 12.78 -11.84
C THR A 202 -15.63 13.05 -10.36
N SER A 203 -16.11 14.26 -10.06
CA SER A 203 -16.36 14.70 -8.68
C SER A 203 -17.49 15.73 -8.66
N GLY A 204 -18.49 15.54 -7.78
CA GLY A 204 -19.65 16.42 -7.68
C GLY A 204 -20.51 16.48 -8.95
N GLY A 205 -20.42 15.46 -9.82
CA GLY A 205 -21.08 15.43 -11.13
C GLY A 205 -20.37 16.24 -12.22
N GLU A 206 -19.16 16.75 -11.93
CA GLU A 206 -18.31 17.47 -12.88
C GLU A 206 -17.18 16.55 -13.40
N ILE A 207 -16.60 16.90 -14.56
CA ILE A 207 -15.50 16.19 -15.19
C ILE A 207 -14.26 17.10 -15.10
N ASN A 208 -13.29 16.72 -14.31
CA ASN A 208 -12.07 17.47 -14.07
C ASN A 208 -10.87 16.77 -14.72
N TYR A 209 -9.87 17.54 -15.10
CA TYR A 209 -8.67 17.04 -15.76
C TYR A 209 -7.66 16.45 -14.75
N ALA A 210 -7.08 15.31 -15.10
CA ALA A 210 -5.93 14.76 -14.41
C ALA A 210 -4.69 14.90 -15.32
N ALA A 211 -3.85 15.88 -15.01
CA ALA A 211 -2.68 16.19 -15.85
C ALA A 211 -1.65 15.05 -15.85
N PRO A 212 -0.97 14.80 -16.97
CA PRO A 212 0.15 13.85 -17.04
C PRO A 212 1.20 14.14 -15.97
N THR A 213 1.79 13.10 -15.40
CA THR A 213 2.82 13.13 -14.36
C THR A 213 2.34 13.66 -13.01
N THR A 214 1.63 14.80 -12.97
CA THR A 214 1.28 15.52 -11.73
C THR A 214 -0.13 15.27 -11.23
N GLY A 215 -1.08 15.02 -12.12
CA GLY A 215 -2.48 14.79 -11.73
C GLY A 215 -2.60 13.62 -10.77
N ARG A 216 -3.39 13.81 -9.71
CA ARG A 216 -3.57 12.76 -8.70
C ARG A 216 -4.01 11.44 -9.34
N THR A 217 -3.48 10.33 -8.85
CA THR A 217 -3.83 8.95 -9.23
C THR A 217 -3.51 8.62 -10.69
N LEU A 218 -4.04 9.38 -11.65
CA LEU A 218 -3.90 9.12 -13.10
C LEU A 218 -2.66 9.77 -13.73
N GLY A 219 -2.11 10.82 -13.13
CA GLY A 219 -0.92 11.50 -13.68
C GLY A 219 0.29 10.58 -13.84
N PRO A 220 0.71 9.85 -12.81
CA PRO A 220 1.83 8.91 -12.89
C PRO A 220 1.63 7.78 -13.88
N VAL A 221 0.38 7.42 -14.23
CA VAL A 221 0.06 6.35 -15.18
C VAL A 221 0.65 6.63 -16.57
N TYR A 222 0.73 7.90 -16.96
CA TYR A 222 1.35 8.28 -18.23
C TYR A 222 2.82 7.89 -18.30
N ASP A 223 3.55 8.13 -17.22
CA ASP A 223 4.98 7.82 -17.16
C ASP A 223 5.20 6.30 -17.05
N ILE A 224 4.39 5.63 -16.24
CA ILE A 224 4.44 4.18 -16.06
C ILE A 224 4.18 3.44 -17.37
N LEU A 225 3.17 3.85 -18.14
CA LEU A 225 2.73 3.11 -19.31
C LEU A 225 3.29 3.68 -20.64
N GLY A 226 3.92 4.86 -20.61
CA GLY A 226 4.42 5.54 -21.80
C GLY A 226 3.32 6.13 -22.68
N LEU A 227 2.25 6.65 -22.07
CA LEU A 227 1.09 7.14 -22.78
C LEU A 227 1.31 8.54 -23.39
N THR A 228 0.73 8.78 -24.56
CA THR A 228 0.77 10.07 -25.25
C THR A 228 -0.40 10.96 -24.81
N PRO A 229 -0.18 12.07 -24.08
CA PRO A 229 -1.28 12.91 -23.63
C PRO A 229 -1.89 13.72 -24.77
N SER A 230 -3.24 13.77 -24.86
CA SER A 230 -3.98 14.60 -25.79
C SER A 230 -3.95 16.09 -25.44
N LEU A 231 -3.81 16.39 -24.15
CA LEU A 231 -3.67 17.75 -23.61
C LEU A 231 -2.43 17.83 -22.73
N LYS A 232 -1.59 18.83 -22.97
CA LYS A 232 -0.42 19.16 -22.16
C LYS A 232 -0.68 20.48 -21.46
N SER A 233 -1.31 20.41 -20.31
CA SER A 233 -1.51 21.54 -19.43
C SER A 233 -0.79 21.26 -18.13
N ASP A 234 -0.24 22.29 -17.51
CA ASP A 234 0.24 22.18 -16.13
C ASP A 234 -0.97 21.81 -15.26
N GLY A 235 -0.77 20.87 -14.37
CA GLY A 235 -1.81 20.40 -13.46
C GLY A 235 -1.34 20.42 -12.01
N SER A 236 -2.25 20.07 -11.14
CA SER A 236 -2.01 19.95 -9.69
C SER A 236 -2.27 18.53 -9.21
N THR A 237 -1.96 18.29 -7.93
CA THR A 237 -2.31 17.06 -7.22
C THR A 237 -3.68 17.16 -6.54
N ASP A 238 -4.54 18.12 -6.97
CA ASP A 238 -5.85 18.28 -6.37
C ASP A 238 -6.66 16.98 -6.44
N HIS A 239 -7.30 16.66 -5.32
CA HIS A 239 -8.01 15.39 -5.16
C HIS A 239 -9.33 15.30 -5.95
N GLN A 240 -9.79 16.42 -6.52
CA GLN A 240 -10.95 16.48 -7.41
C GLN A 240 -10.54 16.59 -8.88
N GLY A 241 -9.23 16.76 -9.16
CA GLY A 241 -8.72 17.09 -10.49
C GLY A 241 -8.71 18.60 -10.74
N ASP A 242 -8.12 19.00 -11.86
CA ASP A 242 -8.00 20.40 -12.24
C ASP A 242 -9.27 20.88 -12.97
N ASP A 243 -9.80 22.04 -12.57
CA ASP A 243 -10.96 22.68 -13.19
C ASP A 243 -10.58 23.26 -14.56
N ILE A 244 -10.75 22.42 -15.59
CA ILE A 244 -10.64 22.81 -17.01
C ILE A 244 -12.02 22.62 -17.64
N SER A 245 -12.49 23.60 -18.43
CA SER A 245 -13.81 23.48 -19.03
C SER A 245 -13.95 22.23 -19.89
N VAL A 246 -15.10 21.59 -19.83
CA VAL A 246 -15.38 20.35 -20.58
C VAL A 246 -15.27 20.56 -22.09
N GLU A 247 -15.51 21.80 -22.58
CA GLU A 247 -15.31 22.15 -23.99
C GLU A 247 -13.82 22.15 -24.38
N ALA A 248 -12.94 22.53 -23.46
CA ALA A 248 -11.49 22.46 -23.70
C ALA A 248 -11.00 21.00 -23.70
N LEU A 249 -11.56 20.17 -22.82
CA LEU A 249 -11.32 18.72 -22.86
C LEU A 249 -11.80 18.11 -24.19
N ALA A 250 -13.01 18.47 -24.63
CA ALA A 250 -13.57 18.03 -25.91
C ALA A 250 -12.75 18.49 -27.11
N ALA A 251 -12.22 19.71 -27.08
CA ALA A 251 -11.40 20.25 -28.15
C ALA A 251 -10.03 19.56 -28.32
N ALA A 252 -9.54 18.90 -27.27
CA ALA A 252 -8.33 18.08 -27.33
C ALA A 252 -8.55 16.73 -28.01
N ASP A 253 -9.79 16.30 -28.18
CA ASP A 253 -10.27 15.11 -28.90
C ASP A 253 -9.41 13.84 -28.63
N PRO A 254 -9.31 13.36 -27.38
CA PRO A 254 -8.52 12.17 -27.04
C PRO A 254 -9.08 10.92 -27.72
N ASP A 255 -8.19 9.98 -28.06
CA ASP A 255 -8.54 8.64 -28.52
C ASP A 255 -9.01 7.73 -27.38
N TRP A 256 -8.51 8.01 -26.15
CA TRP A 256 -8.84 7.27 -24.94
C TRP A 256 -9.14 8.20 -23.77
N PHE A 257 -10.14 7.83 -22.96
CA PHE A 257 -10.33 8.36 -21.62
C PHE A 257 -9.92 7.32 -20.55
N LEU A 258 -9.11 7.75 -19.59
CA LEU A 258 -8.89 7.05 -18.32
C LEU A 258 -9.64 7.81 -17.24
N VAL A 259 -10.51 7.13 -16.50
CA VAL A 259 -11.49 7.79 -15.63
C VAL A 259 -11.37 7.28 -14.20
N MET A 260 -11.19 8.17 -13.23
CA MET A 260 -11.38 7.89 -11.83
C MET A 260 -12.73 8.45 -11.35
N ASP A 261 -13.61 7.59 -10.87
CA ASP A 261 -14.87 7.99 -10.20
C ASP A 261 -14.59 8.22 -8.70
N ARG A 262 -14.31 9.49 -8.35
CA ARG A 262 -14.05 9.85 -6.95
C ARG A 262 -15.29 9.66 -6.09
N ASP A 263 -16.44 10.03 -6.62
CA ASP A 263 -17.69 10.04 -5.84
C ASP A 263 -18.16 8.61 -5.53
N ALA A 264 -17.84 7.63 -6.37
CA ALA A 264 -18.13 6.23 -6.09
C ALA A 264 -17.51 5.77 -4.76
N ALA A 265 -16.27 6.20 -4.47
CA ALA A 265 -15.59 5.84 -3.24
C ALA A 265 -16.06 6.66 -2.01
N VAL A 266 -16.39 7.95 -2.22
CA VAL A 266 -16.79 8.85 -1.13
C VAL A 266 -18.24 8.61 -0.70
N SER A 267 -19.13 8.29 -1.64
CA SER A 267 -20.57 8.07 -1.38
C SER A 267 -20.88 6.79 -0.61
N VAL A 268 -19.97 5.81 -0.62
CA VAL A 268 -20.16 4.55 0.12
C VAL A 268 -20.40 4.77 1.61
N ASN A 269 -19.77 5.81 2.18
CA ASN A 269 -19.88 6.14 3.61
C ASN A 269 -20.85 7.31 3.89
N THR A 270 -21.64 7.73 2.89
CA THR A 270 -22.62 8.81 3.04
C THR A 270 -23.96 8.38 2.43
N ASP A 271 -25.07 8.93 2.91
CA ASP A 271 -26.39 8.74 2.29
C ASP A 271 -26.60 9.67 1.07
N GLU A 272 -25.54 10.26 0.55
CA GLU A 272 -25.61 11.18 -0.59
C GLU A 272 -25.76 10.40 -1.90
N ALA A 273 -26.76 10.75 -2.68
CA ALA A 273 -26.90 10.22 -4.03
C ALA A 273 -25.80 10.82 -4.93
N TYR A 274 -25.08 9.96 -5.63
CA TYR A 274 -24.11 10.39 -6.61
C TYR A 274 -24.51 9.94 -8.02
N THR A 275 -23.96 10.60 -9.04
CA THR A 275 -24.09 10.18 -10.43
C THR A 275 -22.83 9.44 -10.84
N PRO A 276 -22.91 8.16 -11.23
CA PRO A 276 -21.74 7.39 -11.66
C PRO A 276 -20.99 8.05 -12.83
N ALA A 277 -19.68 7.91 -12.87
CA ALA A 277 -18.83 8.54 -13.88
C ALA A 277 -19.25 8.24 -15.32
N ASN A 278 -19.71 7.00 -15.58
CA ASN A 278 -20.23 6.64 -16.91
C ASN A 278 -21.46 7.46 -17.31
N ASP A 279 -22.35 7.77 -16.36
CA ASP A 279 -23.54 8.57 -16.62
C ASP A 279 -23.18 10.06 -16.77
N VAL A 280 -22.20 10.55 -15.99
CA VAL A 280 -21.67 11.92 -16.12
C VAL A 280 -21.06 12.13 -17.50
N ILE A 281 -20.19 11.21 -17.96
CA ILE A 281 -19.56 11.30 -19.28
C ILE A 281 -20.60 11.15 -20.41
N ALA A 282 -21.48 10.17 -20.31
CA ALA A 282 -22.54 9.95 -21.30
C ALA A 282 -23.56 11.10 -21.37
N GLY A 283 -23.80 11.79 -20.26
CA GLY A 283 -24.69 12.96 -20.16
C GLY A 283 -24.08 14.27 -20.66
N SER A 284 -22.76 14.34 -20.85
CA SER A 284 -22.06 15.55 -21.29
C SER A 284 -22.25 15.79 -22.80
N GLU A 285 -23.04 16.81 -23.16
CA GLU A 285 -23.26 17.19 -24.56
C GLU A 285 -21.93 17.56 -25.27
N ALA A 286 -21.00 18.17 -24.58
CA ALA A 286 -19.69 18.57 -25.10
C ALA A 286 -18.83 17.39 -25.54
N LEU A 287 -18.94 16.26 -24.84
CA LEU A 287 -18.11 15.08 -25.10
C LEU A 287 -18.67 14.12 -26.15
N GLN A 288 -19.93 14.29 -26.61
CA GLN A 288 -20.58 13.34 -27.53
C GLN A 288 -19.85 13.14 -28.85
N ASN A 289 -19.06 14.12 -29.30
CA ASN A 289 -18.31 14.04 -30.53
C ASN A 289 -16.82 13.70 -30.36
N VAL A 290 -16.35 13.55 -29.11
CA VAL A 290 -14.98 13.16 -28.80
C VAL A 290 -14.75 11.71 -29.24
N THR A 291 -13.60 11.46 -29.84
CA THR A 291 -13.24 10.15 -30.40
C THR A 291 -13.37 9.04 -29.35
N ALA A 292 -12.82 9.22 -28.15
CA ALA A 292 -12.91 8.25 -27.05
C ALA A 292 -14.37 7.87 -26.70
N VAL A 293 -15.28 8.86 -26.68
CA VAL A 293 -16.71 8.61 -26.35
C VAL A 293 -17.44 7.91 -27.51
N ARG A 294 -17.20 8.35 -28.74
CA ARG A 294 -17.85 7.76 -29.90
C ARG A 294 -17.46 6.31 -30.16
N GLU A 295 -16.22 5.98 -29.87
CA GLU A 295 -15.65 4.65 -30.11
C GLU A 295 -15.77 3.74 -28.87
N GLY A 296 -16.13 4.31 -27.72
CA GLY A 296 -16.25 3.58 -26.46
C GLY A 296 -14.91 3.25 -25.81
N ASN A 297 -13.86 4.00 -26.16
CA ASN A 297 -12.51 3.85 -25.61
C ASN A 297 -12.40 4.57 -24.25
N ILE A 298 -13.14 4.09 -23.27
CA ILE A 298 -13.20 4.66 -21.94
C ILE A 298 -12.91 3.55 -20.92
N VAL A 299 -11.84 3.71 -20.15
CA VAL A 299 -11.48 2.76 -19.10
C VAL A 299 -11.62 3.42 -17.75
N TYR A 300 -12.41 2.79 -16.89
CA TYR A 300 -12.69 3.28 -15.55
C TYR A 300 -11.78 2.57 -14.54
N MET A 301 -11.21 3.31 -13.63
CA MET A 301 -10.54 2.70 -12.47
C MET A 301 -11.54 1.96 -11.57
N PRO A 302 -11.11 0.97 -10.79
CA PRO A 302 -11.96 0.34 -9.79
C PRO A 302 -12.65 1.36 -8.88
N GLN A 303 -13.92 1.14 -8.54
CA GLN A 303 -14.74 2.12 -7.80
C GLN A 303 -14.14 2.58 -6.46
N GLY A 304 -13.39 1.72 -5.79
CA GLY A 304 -12.72 2.04 -4.53
C GLY A 304 -11.41 2.84 -4.64
N THR A 305 -10.94 3.14 -5.86
CA THR A 305 -9.60 3.68 -6.11
C THR A 305 -9.25 4.89 -5.25
N TYR A 306 -10.15 5.86 -5.11
CA TYR A 306 -9.87 7.07 -4.35
C TYR A 306 -9.51 6.81 -2.86
N LEU A 307 -9.99 5.71 -2.30
CA LEU A 307 -9.68 5.25 -0.94
C LEU A 307 -8.61 4.15 -0.89
N ASN A 308 -8.31 3.50 -2.01
CA ASN A 308 -7.32 2.44 -2.11
C ASN A 308 -6.50 2.61 -3.39
N GLU A 309 -5.45 3.42 -3.33
CA GLU A 309 -4.50 3.64 -4.43
C GLU A 309 -3.30 2.67 -4.31
N GLY A 310 -3.56 1.41 -3.92
CA GLY A 310 -2.55 0.36 -3.76
C GLY A 310 -2.18 -0.34 -5.06
N ILE A 311 -1.17 -1.22 -5.00
CA ILE A 311 -0.66 -1.96 -6.17
C ILE A 311 -1.74 -2.80 -6.84
N GLU A 312 -2.66 -3.43 -6.07
CA GLU A 312 -3.74 -4.27 -6.59
C GLU A 312 -4.74 -3.47 -7.43
N THR A 313 -5.02 -2.23 -6.99
CA THR A 313 -5.93 -1.32 -7.70
C THR A 313 -5.34 -0.92 -9.05
N TYR A 314 -4.05 -0.56 -9.08
CA TYR A 314 -3.38 -0.24 -10.34
C TYR A 314 -3.21 -1.47 -11.23
N THR A 315 -2.94 -2.66 -10.67
CA THR A 315 -2.88 -3.92 -11.42
C THR A 315 -4.20 -4.17 -12.15
N THR A 316 -5.31 -4.15 -11.42
CA THR A 316 -6.65 -4.33 -12.01
C THR A 316 -6.94 -3.30 -13.10
N PHE A 317 -6.62 -2.03 -12.84
CA PHE A 317 -6.83 -0.98 -13.83
C PHE A 317 -5.98 -1.17 -15.09
N PHE A 318 -4.74 -1.59 -14.96
CA PHE A 318 -3.87 -1.86 -16.12
C PHE A 318 -4.27 -3.10 -16.88
N GLU A 319 -4.80 -4.13 -16.21
CA GLU A 319 -5.40 -5.29 -16.86
C GLU A 319 -6.64 -4.90 -17.67
N ASP A 320 -7.55 -4.10 -17.11
CA ASP A 320 -8.74 -3.60 -17.80
C ASP A 320 -8.37 -2.73 -19.02
N LEU A 321 -7.34 -1.89 -18.90
CA LEU A 321 -6.82 -1.11 -20.01
C LEU A 321 -6.20 -2.00 -21.10
N ALA A 322 -5.39 -3.00 -20.71
CA ALA A 322 -4.81 -3.94 -21.66
C ALA A 322 -5.90 -4.72 -22.41
N ASP A 323 -6.92 -5.22 -21.71
CA ASP A 323 -8.05 -5.93 -22.31
C ASP A 323 -8.80 -5.04 -23.30
N ALA A 324 -9.01 -3.76 -22.98
CA ALA A 324 -9.64 -2.79 -23.87
C ALA A 324 -8.79 -2.54 -25.13
N LEU A 325 -7.47 -2.39 -24.98
CA LEU A 325 -6.54 -2.21 -26.11
C LEU A 325 -6.45 -3.45 -27.00
N GLU A 326 -6.40 -4.66 -26.43
CA GLU A 326 -6.29 -5.92 -27.15
C GLU A 326 -7.58 -6.35 -27.88
N SER A 327 -8.73 -5.80 -27.48
CA SER A 327 -10.04 -6.13 -28.05
C SER A 327 -10.39 -5.40 -29.37
N ARG A 328 -9.51 -4.54 -29.88
CA ARG A 328 -9.71 -3.67 -31.07
C ARG A 328 -9.31 -4.32 -32.40
#